data_ec3f7c1f40ff34d15f9e6aecb800d5af
#
_entry.id   ec3f7c1f40ff34d15f9e6aecb800d5af
#
_cell.length_a   1.000
_cell.length_b   1.000
_cell.length_c   1.000
_cell.angle_alpha   90.00
_cell.angle_beta   90.00
_cell.angle_gamma   90.00
#
_symmetry.space_group_name_H-M   'P 1'
#
loop_
_entity.id
_entity.type
_entity.pdbx_description
1 polymer ?
#
loop_
_entity_poly.entity_id
_entity_poly.type
_entity_poly.pdbx_seq_one_letter_code
_entity_poly.pdbx_strand_id
1 'polypeptide(L)'
;MAPAIFDSISVDIKANNYTFRANGQTLKFDGFLKVYPTKFEETELPDLEKNDKLDLLKLDSLQHFTEPPARYNEASLIKTLEKHGIGRPSTYAPIISTIQNRNYVSKNDQKRFFPSEMGIIVNDVLVKNFPEIVDIDFTAKMEKELDQVAEGKDTWEKTCRDFYNPFSKNLK
;
A
#
# COMPACT_ATOMS: atom_id res chain seq x y z
N MET A 1 8.68 18.27 -14.66
CA MET A 1 7.82 18.17 -15.87
C MET A 1 6.47 18.81 -15.57
N ALA A 2 5.81 19.43 -16.55
CA ALA A 2 4.46 19.94 -16.38
C ALA A 2 3.47 18.78 -16.15
N PRO A 3 2.51 18.88 -15.20
CA PRO A 3 1.51 17.86 -14.98
C PRO A 3 0.54 17.76 -16.18
N ALA A 4 0.02 16.57 -16.43
CA ALA A 4 -1.11 16.40 -17.34
C ALA A 4 -2.39 16.90 -16.66
N ILE A 5 -3.28 17.52 -17.41
CA ILE A 5 -4.55 18.06 -16.92
C ILE A 5 -5.69 17.30 -17.59
N PHE A 6 -6.60 16.79 -16.77
CA PHE A 6 -7.80 16.10 -17.20
C PHE A 6 -9.04 16.87 -16.75
N ASP A 7 -10.02 16.94 -17.63
CA ASP A 7 -11.37 17.35 -17.26
C ASP A 7 -12.18 16.09 -16.92
N SER A 8 -12.74 16.05 -15.71
CA SER A 8 -13.51 14.90 -15.21
C SER A 8 -14.94 15.33 -14.91
N ILE A 9 -15.89 14.57 -15.42
CA ILE A 9 -17.32 14.81 -15.23
C ILE A 9 -17.91 13.59 -14.53
N SER A 10 -18.68 13.81 -13.48
CA SER A 10 -19.47 12.76 -12.81
C SER A 10 -20.94 13.13 -12.86
N VAL A 11 -21.76 12.23 -13.39
CA VAL A 11 -23.20 12.41 -13.56
C VAL A 11 -23.94 11.37 -12.73
N ASP A 12 -24.80 11.84 -11.82
CA ASP A 12 -25.70 10.97 -11.04
C ASP A 12 -27.10 10.96 -11.70
N ILE A 13 -27.52 9.80 -12.17
CA ILE A 13 -28.77 9.56 -12.86
C ILE A 13 -29.75 8.89 -11.87
N LYS A 14 -30.82 9.59 -11.52
CA LYS A 14 -31.85 9.08 -10.62
C LYS A 14 -32.92 8.32 -11.39
N ALA A 15 -33.19 7.07 -11.00
CA ALA A 15 -34.26 6.23 -11.51
C ALA A 15 -35.07 5.67 -10.34
N ASN A 16 -36.16 6.32 -9.97
CA ASN A 16 -36.95 6.01 -8.77
C ASN A 16 -36.08 6.00 -7.49
N ASN A 17 -35.93 4.84 -6.87
CA ASN A 17 -35.14 4.65 -5.63
C ASN A 17 -33.66 4.31 -5.89
N TYR A 18 -33.25 4.24 -7.15
CA TYR A 18 -31.89 3.87 -7.54
C TYR A 18 -31.14 5.09 -8.11
N THR A 19 -29.86 5.09 -7.90
CA THR A 19 -28.96 6.12 -8.50
C THR A 19 -27.88 5.39 -9.29
N PHE A 20 -27.78 5.70 -10.56
CA PHE A 20 -26.69 5.26 -11.42
C PHE A 20 -25.66 6.38 -11.54
N ARG A 21 -24.40 6.04 -11.64
CA ARG A 21 -23.31 7.01 -11.80
C ARG A 21 -22.54 6.72 -13.07
N ALA A 22 -22.41 7.73 -13.91
CA ALA A 22 -21.51 7.73 -15.05
C ALA A 22 -20.35 8.71 -14.81
N ASN A 23 -19.14 8.29 -15.15
CA ASN A 23 -17.95 9.12 -15.03
C ASN A 23 -17.33 9.26 -16.43
N GLY A 24 -17.03 10.49 -16.80
CA GLY A 24 -16.26 10.81 -18.00
C GLY A 24 -14.94 11.46 -17.63
N GLN A 25 -13.93 11.25 -18.48
CA GLN A 25 -12.63 11.90 -18.35
C GLN A 25 -12.02 12.12 -19.72
N THR A 26 -11.65 13.36 -19.98
CA THR A 26 -11.00 13.79 -21.23
C THR A 26 -9.67 14.46 -20.92
N LEU A 27 -8.69 14.28 -21.78
CA LEU A 27 -7.38 14.92 -21.63
C LEU A 27 -7.43 16.35 -22.17
N LYS A 28 -7.20 17.33 -21.30
CA LYS A 28 -7.17 18.76 -21.67
C LYS A 28 -5.77 19.25 -22.02
N PHE A 29 -4.77 18.74 -21.34
CA PHE A 29 -3.37 19.10 -21.56
C PHE A 29 -2.45 17.91 -21.29
N ASP A 30 -1.65 17.55 -22.28
CA ASP A 30 -0.79 16.35 -22.25
C ASP A 30 0.26 16.35 -21.14
N GLY A 31 0.83 17.53 -20.85
CA GLY A 31 1.90 17.64 -19.87
C GLY A 31 3.04 16.63 -20.10
N PHE A 32 3.37 15.86 -19.05
CA PHE A 32 4.41 14.84 -19.13
C PHE A 32 4.05 13.63 -20.01
N LEU A 33 2.75 13.39 -20.29
CA LEU A 33 2.29 12.27 -21.12
C LEU A 33 2.79 12.36 -22.55
N LYS A 34 3.12 13.55 -23.02
CA LYS A 34 3.72 13.76 -24.35
C LYS A 34 5.09 13.06 -24.48
N VAL A 35 5.84 12.97 -23.40
CA VAL A 35 7.19 12.36 -23.37
C VAL A 35 7.13 10.93 -22.84
N TYR A 36 6.23 10.67 -21.91
CA TYR A 36 6.02 9.36 -21.28
C TYR A 36 4.56 8.93 -21.42
N PRO A 37 4.19 8.39 -22.59
CA PRO A 37 2.80 8.01 -22.85
C PRO A 37 2.39 6.84 -21.95
N THR A 38 1.32 7.00 -21.21
CA THR A 38 0.63 5.94 -20.48
C THR A 38 -0.68 5.61 -21.20
N LYS A 39 -1.05 4.32 -21.21
CA LYS A 39 -2.37 3.92 -21.71
C LYS A 39 -3.42 4.48 -20.77
N PHE A 40 -4.24 5.35 -21.29
CA PHE A 40 -5.45 5.79 -20.61
C PHE A 40 -6.60 5.81 -21.63
N GLU A 41 -7.78 5.42 -21.20
CA GLU A 41 -8.97 5.42 -22.05
C GLU A 41 -9.74 6.70 -21.78
N GLU A 42 -9.91 7.50 -22.82
CA GLU A 42 -10.80 8.64 -22.77
C GLU A 42 -12.25 8.16 -22.78
N THR A 43 -13.01 8.64 -21.84
CA THR A 43 -14.46 8.39 -21.76
C THR A 43 -15.15 9.72 -21.85
N GLU A 44 -15.64 10.03 -23.04
CA GLU A 44 -16.41 11.25 -23.28
C GLU A 44 -17.88 10.99 -22.95
N LEU A 45 -18.46 11.82 -22.10
CA LEU A 45 -19.89 11.84 -21.86
C LEU A 45 -20.53 12.93 -22.73
N PRO A 46 -21.79 12.73 -23.19
CA PRO A 46 -22.51 13.77 -23.87
C PRO A 46 -22.72 15.00 -22.97
N ASP A 47 -22.92 16.15 -23.57
CA ASP A 47 -23.30 17.37 -22.85
C ASP A 47 -24.65 17.16 -22.17
N LEU A 48 -24.65 17.21 -20.84
CA LEU A 48 -25.83 16.98 -19.99
C LEU A 48 -26.03 18.16 -19.05
N GLU A 49 -27.26 18.63 -19.00
CA GLU A 49 -27.67 19.65 -18.04
C GLU A 49 -28.35 19.03 -16.80
N LYS A 50 -28.40 19.79 -15.72
CA LYS A 50 -29.07 19.37 -14.52
C LYS A 50 -30.57 19.18 -14.72
N ASN A 51 -31.11 18.00 -14.41
CA ASN A 51 -32.49 17.57 -14.58
C ASN A 51 -32.88 17.20 -16.02
N ASP A 52 -31.94 16.97 -16.92
CA ASP A 52 -32.23 16.35 -18.19
C ASP A 52 -32.92 15.00 -18.02
N LYS A 53 -33.86 14.70 -18.89
CA LYS A 53 -34.53 13.41 -18.91
C LYS A 53 -33.81 12.49 -19.87
N LEU A 54 -33.42 11.33 -19.34
CA LEU A 54 -32.70 10.31 -20.10
C LEU A 54 -33.63 9.10 -20.31
N ASP A 55 -33.59 8.53 -21.52
CA ASP A 55 -34.32 7.31 -21.83
C ASP A 55 -33.47 6.09 -21.54
N LEU A 56 -34.04 5.13 -20.79
CA LEU A 56 -33.36 3.86 -20.49
C LEU A 56 -33.46 2.95 -21.72
N LEU A 57 -32.34 2.72 -22.39
CA LEU A 57 -32.26 1.83 -23.55
C LEU A 57 -32.11 0.35 -23.13
N LYS A 58 -31.23 0.10 -22.17
CA LYS A 58 -30.92 -1.25 -21.70
C LYS A 58 -30.45 -1.23 -20.26
N LEU A 59 -30.82 -2.23 -19.48
CA LEU A 59 -30.32 -2.46 -18.14
C LEU A 59 -29.75 -3.88 -18.06
N ASP A 60 -28.44 -3.99 -17.88
CA ASP A 60 -27.78 -5.26 -17.64
C ASP A 60 -27.46 -5.39 -16.16
N SER A 61 -27.96 -6.44 -15.51
CA SER A 61 -27.61 -6.74 -14.13
C SER A 61 -26.39 -7.66 -14.08
N LEU A 62 -25.29 -7.16 -13.51
CA LEU A 62 -24.07 -7.93 -13.33
C LEU A 62 -23.79 -8.11 -11.84
N GLN A 63 -23.51 -9.34 -11.44
CA GLN A 63 -23.09 -9.62 -10.08
C GLN A 63 -21.58 -9.48 -9.95
N HIS A 64 -21.14 -8.64 -9.04
CA HIS A 64 -19.73 -8.48 -8.70
C HIS A 64 -19.52 -8.80 -7.23
N PHE A 65 -18.39 -9.42 -6.92
CA PHE A 65 -17.97 -9.67 -5.55
C PHE A 65 -16.76 -8.79 -5.22
N THR A 66 -16.69 -8.32 -3.99
CA THR A 66 -15.50 -7.64 -3.50
C THR A 66 -14.34 -8.62 -3.40
N GLU A 67 -13.20 -8.23 -3.92
CA GLU A 67 -11.96 -9.00 -3.79
C GLU A 67 -11.15 -8.51 -2.58
N PRO A 68 -10.44 -9.42 -1.90
CA PRO A 68 -9.53 -9.02 -0.84
C PRO A 68 -8.39 -8.16 -1.40
N PRO A 69 -7.73 -7.34 -0.54
CA PRO A 69 -6.57 -6.58 -0.96
C PRO A 69 -5.52 -7.47 -1.61
N ALA A 70 -4.94 -6.99 -2.69
CA ALA A 70 -3.89 -7.74 -3.38
C ALA A 70 -2.66 -7.94 -2.47
N ARG A 71 -2.02 -9.12 -2.56
CA ARG A 71 -0.78 -9.40 -1.84
C ARG A 71 0.32 -8.41 -2.23
N TYR A 72 1.24 -8.17 -1.31
CA TYR A 72 2.37 -7.28 -1.53
C TYR A 72 3.28 -7.75 -2.67
N ASN A 73 3.76 -6.81 -3.43
CA ASN A 73 4.98 -6.92 -4.23
C ASN A 73 6.09 -6.10 -3.55
N GLU A 74 7.30 -6.10 -4.09
CA GLU A 74 8.42 -5.36 -3.50
C GLU A 74 8.09 -3.88 -3.28
N ALA A 75 7.57 -3.20 -4.30
CA ALA A 75 7.26 -1.77 -4.23
C ALA A 75 6.16 -1.46 -3.21
N SER A 76 5.08 -2.23 -3.19
CA SER A 76 3.98 -2.02 -2.24
C SER A 76 4.38 -2.37 -0.80
N LEU A 77 5.27 -3.36 -0.60
CA LEU A 77 5.80 -3.68 0.72
C LEU A 77 6.69 -2.55 1.24
N ILE A 78 7.63 -2.05 0.42
CA ILE A 78 8.48 -0.91 0.79
C ILE A 78 7.63 0.31 1.13
N LYS A 79 6.63 0.64 0.31
CA LYS A 79 5.71 1.75 0.58
C LYS A 79 4.97 1.59 1.91
N THR A 80 4.62 0.36 2.28
CA THR A 80 3.95 0.09 3.56
C THR A 80 4.93 0.21 4.73
N LEU A 81 6.16 -0.31 4.60
CA LEU A 81 7.20 -0.14 5.61
C LEU A 81 7.50 1.35 5.85
N GLU A 82 7.67 2.13 4.79
CA GLU A 82 7.88 3.58 4.84
C GLU A 82 6.73 4.30 5.53
N LYS A 83 5.48 3.96 5.17
CA LYS A 83 4.27 4.53 5.81
C LYS A 83 4.24 4.30 7.32
N HIS A 84 4.73 3.16 7.79
CA HIS A 84 4.80 2.83 9.21
C HIS A 84 6.10 3.26 9.88
N GLY A 85 7.03 3.89 9.17
CA GLY A 85 8.32 4.34 9.70
C GLY A 85 9.29 3.20 10.02
N ILE A 86 9.13 2.06 9.36
CA ILE A 86 9.96 0.86 9.52
C ILE A 86 11.02 0.83 8.43
N GLY A 87 12.30 0.72 8.84
CA GLY A 87 13.43 0.74 7.92
C GLY A 87 13.78 2.15 7.42
N ARG A 88 14.80 2.20 6.61
CA ARG A 88 15.33 3.42 5.97
C ARG A 88 15.67 3.09 4.50
N PRO A 89 15.89 4.07 3.64
CA PRO A 89 16.23 3.83 2.23
C PRO A 89 17.35 2.82 2.02
N SER A 90 18.36 2.81 2.90
CA SER A 90 19.49 1.87 2.85
C SER A 90 19.14 0.45 3.28
N THR A 91 18.05 0.22 4.01
CA THR A 91 17.68 -1.09 4.58
C THR A 91 16.55 -1.79 3.84
N TYR A 92 15.75 -1.09 3.02
CA TYR A 92 14.63 -1.73 2.32
C TYR A 92 15.05 -2.87 1.40
N ALA A 93 16.09 -2.68 0.58
CA ALA A 93 16.57 -3.72 -0.31
C ALA A 93 17.15 -4.93 0.45
N PRO A 94 17.99 -4.77 1.49
CA PRO A 94 18.40 -5.85 2.38
C PRO A 94 17.24 -6.62 3.05
N ILE A 95 16.20 -5.93 3.53
CA ILE A 95 15.02 -6.57 4.12
C ILE A 95 14.35 -7.49 3.10
N ILE A 96 14.05 -6.96 1.91
CA ILE A 96 13.41 -7.71 0.83
C ILE A 96 14.26 -8.92 0.40
N SER A 97 15.57 -8.75 0.29
CA SER A 97 16.49 -9.83 -0.06
C SER A 97 16.55 -10.90 1.04
N THR A 98 16.58 -10.49 2.31
CA THR A 98 16.67 -11.40 3.45
C THR A 98 15.46 -12.33 3.54
N ILE A 99 14.24 -11.81 3.42
CA ILE A 99 13.03 -12.64 3.52
C ILE A 99 12.93 -13.66 2.38
N GLN A 100 13.47 -13.34 1.19
CA GLN A 100 13.55 -14.25 0.06
C GLN A 100 14.68 -15.28 0.22
N ASN A 101 15.89 -14.82 0.56
CA ASN A 101 17.06 -15.70 0.71
C ASN A 101 16.89 -16.72 1.84
N ARG A 102 16.13 -16.37 2.87
CA ARG A 102 15.77 -17.30 3.97
C ARG A 102 14.56 -18.17 3.64
N ASN A 103 14.01 -18.06 2.42
CA ASN A 103 12.82 -18.80 1.99
C ASN A 103 11.60 -18.57 2.89
N TYR A 104 11.47 -17.40 3.51
CA TYR A 104 10.27 -17.07 4.30
C TYR A 104 9.10 -16.70 3.37
N VAL A 105 9.40 -16.18 2.19
CA VAL A 105 8.44 -15.85 1.16
C VAL A 105 8.91 -16.35 -0.21
N SER A 106 7.96 -16.70 -1.08
CA SER A 106 8.16 -16.95 -2.50
C SER A 106 7.42 -15.88 -3.32
N LYS A 107 7.73 -15.77 -4.60
CA LYS A 107 7.02 -14.92 -5.55
C LYS A 107 6.25 -15.76 -6.54
N ASN A 108 5.02 -15.32 -6.87
CA ASN A 108 4.30 -15.89 -8.02
C ASN A 108 4.69 -15.20 -9.34
N ASP A 109 4.04 -15.62 -10.45
CA ASP A 109 4.26 -15.07 -11.79
C ASP A 109 3.97 -13.56 -11.87
N GLN A 110 3.08 -13.05 -11.04
CA GLN A 110 2.75 -11.62 -10.91
C GLN A 110 3.72 -10.85 -9.99
N LYS A 111 4.83 -11.47 -9.58
CA LYS A 111 5.84 -10.90 -8.65
C LYS A 111 5.28 -10.51 -7.29
N ARG A 112 4.20 -11.18 -6.84
CA ARG A 112 3.61 -10.98 -5.51
C ARG A 112 4.17 -11.98 -4.51
N PHE A 113 4.36 -11.53 -3.27
CA PHE A 113 4.87 -12.37 -2.19
C PHE A 113 3.81 -13.29 -1.62
N PHE A 114 4.20 -14.53 -1.40
CA PHE A 114 3.43 -15.53 -0.68
C PHE A 114 4.30 -16.09 0.46
N PRO A 115 3.77 -16.20 1.67
CA PRO A 115 4.50 -16.84 2.75
C PRO A 115 4.72 -18.32 2.43
N SER A 116 5.91 -18.82 2.71
CA SER A 116 6.21 -20.24 2.68
C SER A 116 5.77 -20.90 3.99
N GLU A 117 5.74 -22.23 4.04
CA GLU A 117 5.53 -22.97 5.29
C GLU A 117 6.54 -22.55 6.38
N MET A 118 7.81 -22.46 6.01
CA MET A 118 8.87 -22.01 6.92
C MET A 118 8.60 -20.59 7.42
N GLY A 119 8.17 -19.68 6.54
CA GLY A 119 7.84 -18.30 6.90
C GLY A 119 6.68 -18.25 7.90
N ILE A 120 5.65 -19.08 7.73
CA ILE A 120 4.51 -19.16 8.64
C ILE A 120 4.97 -19.68 10.01
N ILE A 121 5.71 -20.80 10.06
CA ILE A 121 6.20 -21.38 11.30
C ILE A 121 7.07 -20.38 12.08
N VAL A 122 8.01 -19.72 11.40
CA VAL A 122 8.89 -18.72 12.04
C VAL A 122 8.08 -17.55 12.56
N ASN A 123 7.11 -17.04 11.78
CA ASN A 123 6.22 -15.97 12.22
C ASN A 123 5.43 -16.37 13.47
N ASP A 124 4.82 -17.56 13.49
CA ASP A 124 4.00 -18.02 14.60
C ASP A 124 4.83 -18.20 15.88
N VAL A 125 6.05 -18.73 15.76
CA VAL A 125 6.99 -18.83 16.89
C VAL A 125 7.35 -17.45 17.43
N LEU A 126 7.65 -16.50 16.56
CA LEU A 126 8.02 -15.15 16.98
C LEU A 126 6.84 -14.40 17.61
N VAL A 127 5.66 -14.45 17.01
CA VAL A 127 4.45 -13.80 17.55
C VAL A 127 4.07 -14.39 18.92
N LYS A 128 4.23 -15.72 19.09
CA LYS A 128 3.90 -16.39 20.35
C LYS A 128 4.88 -16.03 21.48
N ASN A 129 6.17 -15.97 21.18
CA ASN A 129 7.21 -15.84 22.23
C ASN A 129 7.71 -14.40 22.39
N PHE A 130 7.59 -13.57 21.35
CA PHE A 130 8.11 -12.20 21.31
C PHE A 130 7.10 -11.22 20.70
N PRO A 131 5.85 -11.18 21.20
CA PRO A 131 4.78 -10.36 20.58
C PRO A 131 5.15 -8.87 20.52
N GLU A 132 5.85 -8.35 21.53
CA GLU A 132 6.26 -6.94 21.58
C GLU A 132 7.29 -6.60 20.50
N ILE A 133 8.20 -7.51 20.16
CA ILE A 133 9.29 -7.27 19.20
C ILE A 133 8.79 -7.34 17.76
N VAL A 134 7.80 -8.20 17.48
CA VAL A 134 7.18 -8.31 16.15
C VAL A 134 6.10 -7.27 15.90
N ASP A 135 5.82 -6.43 16.88
CA ASP A 135 4.87 -5.34 16.74
C ASP A 135 5.41 -4.25 15.81
N ILE A 136 4.52 -3.73 14.95
CA ILE A 136 4.87 -2.69 13.97
C ILE A 136 5.30 -1.41 14.67
N ASP A 137 4.60 -1.02 15.74
CA ASP A 137 4.87 0.21 16.47
C ASP A 137 6.18 0.12 17.24
N PHE A 138 6.55 -1.07 17.73
CA PHE A 138 7.84 -1.30 18.38
C PHE A 138 9.00 -1.02 17.41
N THR A 139 8.97 -1.57 16.20
CA THR A 139 10.02 -1.37 15.21
C THR A 139 10.12 0.11 14.81
N ALA A 140 8.97 0.76 14.57
CA ALA A 140 8.92 2.17 14.24
C ALA A 140 9.46 3.07 15.37
N LYS A 141 9.19 2.70 16.63
CA LYS A 141 9.74 3.39 17.82
C LYS A 141 11.25 3.23 17.91
N MET A 142 11.75 2.00 17.73
CA MET A 142 13.19 1.71 17.74
C MET A 142 13.94 2.53 16.68
N GLU A 143 13.39 2.63 15.47
CA GLU A 143 13.97 3.45 14.40
C GLU A 143 14.07 4.94 14.79
N LYS A 144 13.04 5.48 15.46
CA LYS A 144 13.04 6.86 15.96
C LYS A 144 14.06 7.05 17.09
N GLU A 145 14.21 6.09 17.99
CA GLU A 145 15.20 6.15 19.06
C GLU A 145 16.63 6.13 18.49
N LEU A 146 16.89 5.32 17.47
CA LEU A 146 18.17 5.32 16.75
C LEU A 146 18.44 6.64 16.04
N ASP A 147 17.43 7.28 15.43
CA ASP A 147 17.59 8.62 14.87
C ASP A 147 17.95 9.65 15.96
N GLN A 148 17.36 9.58 17.16
CA GLN A 148 17.70 10.46 18.27
C GLN A 148 19.14 10.26 18.74
N VAL A 149 19.64 9.02 18.74
CA VAL A 149 21.05 8.74 19.02
C VAL A 149 21.95 9.35 17.94
N ALA A 150 21.58 9.20 16.67
CA ALA A 150 22.33 9.80 15.55
C ALA A 150 22.37 11.34 15.60
N GLU A 151 21.30 11.97 16.11
CA GLU A 151 21.22 13.42 16.32
C GLU A 151 21.89 13.90 17.63
N GLY A 152 22.43 13.00 18.44
CA GLY A 152 23.06 13.32 19.73
C GLY A 152 22.08 13.71 20.84
N LYS A 153 20.78 13.40 20.67
CA LYS A 153 19.73 13.71 21.65
C LYS A 153 19.54 12.62 22.71
N ASP A 154 20.01 11.41 22.44
CA ASP A 154 20.00 10.28 23.36
C ASP A 154 21.30 9.47 23.23
N THR A 155 21.54 8.52 24.16
CA THR A 155 22.72 7.67 24.19
C THR A 155 22.38 6.25 23.73
N TRP A 156 23.30 5.64 22.99
CA TRP A 156 23.10 4.27 22.49
C TRP A 156 23.01 3.24 23.63
N GLU A 157 23.73 3.46 24.76
CA GLU A 157 23.71 2.60 25.93
C GLU A 157 22.33 2.55 26.57
N LYS A 158 21.63 3.71 26.62
CA LYS A 158 20.26 3.77 27.14
C LYS A 158 19.32 3.00 26.23
N THR A 159 19.34 3.25 24.93
CA THR A 159 18.51 2.55 23.95
C THR A 159 18.72 1.04 24.00
N CYS A 160 19.97 0.59 24.05
CA CYS A 160 20.30 -0.84 24.19
C CYS A 160 19.76 -1.45 25.50
N ARG A 161 19.88 -0.72 26.62
CA ARG A 161 19.41 -1.19 27.92
C ARG A 161 17.88 -1.30 27.97
N ASP A 162 17.20 -0.32 27.43
CA ASP A 162 15.74 -0.25 27.39
C ASP A 162 15.16 -1.37 26.52
N PHE A 163 15.87 -1.77 25.47
CA PHE A 163 15.53 -2.95 24.67
C PHE A 163 15.86 -4.26 25.38
N TYR A 164 17.08 -4.39 25.91
CA TYR A 164 17.58 -5.68 26.42
C TYR A 164 16.87 -6.13 27.69
N ASN A 165 16.47 -5.22 28.57
CA ASN A 165 15.85 -5.57 29.85
C ASN A 165 14.51 -6.34 29.71
N PRO A 166 13.54 -5.90 28.88
CA PRO A 166 12.33 -6.69 28.62
C PRO A 166 12.64 -7.92 27.78
N PHE A 167 13.50 -7.82 26.76
CA PHE A 167 13.86 -8.94 25.90
C PHE A 167 14.46 -10.13 26.67
N SER A 168 15.38 -9.86 27.59
CA SER A 168 16.03 -10.91 28.40
C SER A 168 15.08 -11.68 29.31
N LYS A 169 13.92 -11.11 29.66
CA LYS A 169 12.88 -11.79 30.44
C LYS A 169 12.11 -12.82 29.60
N ASN A 170 11.97 -12.55 28.30
CA ASN A 170 11.26 -13.42 27.38
C ASN A 170 12.14 -14.57 26.85
N LEU A 171 13.47 -14.54 27.11
CA LEU A 171 14.40 -15.60 26.76
C LEU A 171 14.44 -16.76 27.82
N LYS A 172 13.83 -16.57 28.99
CA LYS A 172 13.75 -17.57 30.07
C LYS A 172 12.45 -18.33 30.00
#